data_a10822464e20a38a55172ac0aea8ca6c
#
_entry.id   a10822464e20a38a55172ac0aea8ca6c
#
_cell.length_a   1.000
_cell.length_b   1.000
_cell.length_c   1.000
_cell.angle_alpha   90.00
_cell.angle_beta   90.00
_cell.angle_gamma   90.00
#
_symmetry.space_group_name_H-M   'P 1'
#
loop_
_entity.id
_entity.type
_entity.pdbx_description
1 polymer ?
#
loop_
_entity_poly.entity_id
_entity_poly.type
_entity_poly.pdbx_seq_one_letter_code
_entity_poly.pdbx_strand_id
1 'polypeptide(L)'
;MMNRYNETGTIINFSARTYMNHKCICTYASDDEKLHAIIDDYGVMYSPDGKRLLDTVRQLKHYEVPEGVEVICDGAFCFSGLESIKLPDSLLAIGCNAFGNTRLTALTIPRNVRHIAPVNPIATNQLLLDKFECLSPYFKVVKGILYSKDNVIFYGAVTEDYPEELEILEGVKAIANGAMSHRAHLKSVSIPDSVTVMGDGAFHCSGVKKVKLSQNIDRIPAECFDDCRLEVFIVPEGVVNVDDSALGHNDNLITVIFPKTLKNMGYNVFSGCPSLTRISGPRKSNFMNLKDLQKAGLRKGVRSTRENCIIDSYDSNREGVTMHLHN
;
A
#
# COMPACT_ATOMS: atom_id res chain seq x y z
N MET A 1 -7.72 11.86 5.33
CA MET A 1 -7.77 10.89 4.24
C MET A 1 -9.18 10.89 3.66
N MET A 2 -9.37 11.38 2.44
CA MET A 2 -10.69 11.32 1.79
C MET A 2 -10.85 9.92 1.21
N ASN A 3 -11.82 9.16 1.72
CA ASN A 3 -12.25 7.91 1.12
C ASN A 3 -12.70 8.17 -0.32
N ARG A 4 -11.92 7.67 -1.28
CA ARG A 4 -12.30 7.71 -2.69
C ARG A 4 -13.14 6.47 -3.01
N TYR A 5 -14.34 6.43 -2.49
CA TYR A 5 -15.36 5.48 -2.94
C TYR A 5 -16.16 6.12 -4.07
N ASN A 6 -16.51 5.35 -5.10
CA ASN A 6 -17.55 5.78 -6.06
C ASN A 6 -18.93 5.60 -5.41
N GLU A 7 -19.97 6.08 -6.09
CA GLU A 7 -21.39 5.98 -5.63
C GLU A 7 -21.85 4.52 -5.38
N THR A 8 -21.09 3.53 -5.82
CA THR A 8 -21.33 2.09 -5.58
C THR A 8 -20.47 1.52 -4.45
N GLY A 9 -19.75 2.36 -3.69
CA GLY A 9 -18.90 1.92 -2.58
C GLY A 9 -17.61 1.18 -2.98
N THR A 10 -17.21 1.24 -4.25
CA THR A 10 -16.00 0.57 -4.73
C THR A 10 -14.79 1.49 -4.57
N ILE A 11 -13.70 1.01 -3.98
CA ILE A 11 -12.43 1.73 -3.94
C ILE A 11 -11.91 1.87 -5.37
N ILE A 12 -11.89 3.12 -5.88
CA ILE A 12 -11.66 3.43 -7.30
C ILE A 12 -10.23 3.10 -7.77
N ASN A 13 -9.26 2.96 -6.87
CA ASN A 13 -7.84 3.01 -7.25
C ASN A 13 -7.03 1.74 -7.00
N PHE A 14 -7.63 0.59 -6.70
CA PHE A 14 -6.83 -0.61 -6.53
C PHE A 14 -7.20 -1.72 -7.51
N SER A 15 -6.34 -1.92 -8.49
CA SER A 15 -6.54 -2.89 -9.58
C SER A 15 -6.16 -4.33 -9.22
N ALA A 16 -5.61 -4.62 -8.02
CA ALA A 16 -5.38 -6.01 -7.60
C ALA A 16 -6.67 -6.85 -7.54
N ARG A 17 -7.82 -6.20 -7.36
CA ARG A 17 -9.14 -6.87 -7.51
C ARG A 17 -9.34 -7.48 -8.90
N THR A 18 -8.72 -6.91 -9.94
CA THR A 18 -8.76 -7.43 -11.32
C THR A 18 -8.13 -8.82 -11.43
N TYR A 19 -7.19 -9.16 -10.53
CA TYR A 19 -6.51 -10.46 -10.53
C TYR A 19 -7.14 -11.50 -9.60
N MET A 20 -8.24 -11.17 -8.93
CA MET A 20 -8.96 -12.15 -8.12
C MET A 20 -9.75 -13.09 -9.01
N ASN A 21 -9.32 -14.35 -9.11
CA ASN A 21 -9.93 -15.40 -9.94
C ASN A 21 -11.31 -15.88 -9.49
N HIS A 22 -11.86 -15.33 -8.39
CA HIS A 22 -13.15 -15.69 -7.82
C HIS A 22 -14.10 -14.49 -7.87
N LYS A 23 -15.42 -14.74 -7.99
CA LYS A 23 -16.42 -13.69 -7.75
C LYS A 23 -16.08 -13.01 -6.45
N CYS A 24 -15.65 -11.73 -6.52
CA CYS A 24 -15.37 -10.94 -5.34
C CYS A 24 -16.62 -10.94 -4.47
N ILE A 25 -16.47 -11.35 -3.22
CA ILE A 25 -17.52 -11.20 -2.22
C ILE A 25 -17.52 -9.73 -1.82
N CYS A 26 -18.67 -9.07 -1.86
CA CYS A 26 -18.78 -7.69 -1.43
C CYS A 26 -18.55 -7.60 0.07
N THR A 27 -17.53 -6.85 0.49
CA THR A 27 -17.18 -6.61 1.90
C THR A 27 -17.57 -5.20 2.36
N TYR A 28 -18.05 -4.35 1.47
CA TYR A 28 -18.54 -3.03 1.82
C TYR A 28 -19.88 -3.13 2.57
N ALA A 29 -19.98 -2.48 3.74
CA ALA A 29 -21.22 -2.32 4.48
C ALA A 29 -21.88 -1.00 4.08
N SER A 30 -23.08 -1.05 3.50
CA SER A 30 -23.84 0.13 3.11
C SER A 30 -24.44 0.86 4.33
N ASP A 31 -24.74 2.16 4.17
CA ASP A 31 -25.39 2.92 5.22
C ASP A 31 -26.79 2.36 5.53
N ASP A 32 -27.49 1.81 4.54
CA ASP A 32 -28.79 1.15 4.71
C ASP A 32 -28.67 -0.12 5.55
N GLU A 33 -27.65 -0.98 5.30
CA GLU A 33 -27.38 -2.14 6.14
C GLU A 33 -27.09 -1.73 7.59
N LYS A 34 -26.31 -0.67 7.79
CA LYS A 34 -25.99 -0.16 9.14
C LYS A 34 -27.19 0.43 9.84
N LEU A 35 -28.09 1.09 9.10
CA LEU A 35 -29.34 1.66 9.66
C LEU A 35 -30.29 0.58 10.18
N HIS A 36 -30.32 -0.58 9.55
CA HIS A 36 -31.18 -1.71 9.90
C HIS A 36 -30.43 -2.82 10.64
N ALA A 37 -29.22 -2.53 11.14
CA ALA A 37 -28.36 -3.52 11.78
C ALA A 37 -28.98 -4.09 13.06
N ILE A 38 -28.70 -5.37 13.29
CA ILE A 38 -28.92 -6.03 14.58
C ILE A 38 -27.63 -5.80 15.40
N ILE A 39 -27.79 -5.39 16.66
CA ILE A 39 -26.67 -5.13 17.56
C ILE A 39 -26.73 -6.16 18.69
N ASP A 40 -25.61 -6.86 18.91
CA ASP A 40 -25.49 -7.81 20.02
C ASP A 40 -25.19 -7.14 21.37
N ASP A 41 -25.12 -7.94 22.44
CA ASP A 41 -24.85 -7.45 23.81
C ASP A 41 -23.43 -6.82 23.96
N TYR A 42 -22.52 -7.04 23.01
CA TYR A 42 -21.18 -6.50 22.99
C TYR A 42 -21.07 -5.22 22.13
N GLY A 43 -22.15 -4.82 21.48
CA GLY A 43 -22.21 -3.65 20.58
C GLY A 43 -21.67 -3.92 19.19
N VAL A 44 -21.58 -5.20 18.78
CA VAL A 44 -21.20 -5.59 17.43
C VAL A 44 -22.43 -5.56 16.52
N MET A 45 -22.28 -4.95 15.35
CA MET A 45 -23.37 -4.71 14.39
C MET A 45 -23.35 -5.77 13.30
N TYR A 46 -24.51 -6.33 13.03
CA TYR A 46 -24.70 -7.35 11.98
C TYR A 46 -25.77 -6.91 10.98
N SER A 47 -25.67 -7.41 9.75
CA SER A 47 -26.77 -7.31 8.79
C SER A 47 -28.05 -7.99 9.33
N PRO A 48 -29.24 -7.58 8.85
CA PRO A 48 -30.52 -8.14 9.34
C PRO A 48 -30.66 -9.66 9.24
N ASP A 49 -29.93 -10.30 8.33
CA ASP A 49 -29.87 -11.77 8.18
C ASP A 49 -28.77 -12.43 9.04
N GLY A 50 -28.00 -11.63 9.80
CA GLY A 50 -26.92 -12.11 10.66
C GLY A 50 -25.67 -12.61 9.94
N LYS A 51 -25.62 -12.55 8.60
CA LYS A 51 -24.51 -13.13 7.83
C LYS A 51 -23.30 -12.24 7.66
N ARG A 52 -23.44 -10.95 7.89
CA ARG A 52 -22.38 -9.96 7.72
C ARG A 52 -22.13 -9.21 9.01
N LEU A 53 -20.89 -9.18 9.48
CA LEU A 53 -20.46 -8.33 10.59
C LEU A 53 -20.06 -6.97 10.00
N LEU A 54 -20.80 -5.93 10.34
CA LEU A 54 -20.74 -4.61 9.68
C LEU A 54 -19.78 -3.65 10.37
N ASP A 55 -19.82 -3.62 11.73
CA ASP A 55 -19.05 -2.64 12.52
C ASP A 55 -19.02 -3.08 14.01
N THR A 56 -18.19 -2.42 14.82
CA THR A 56 -18.10 -2.68 16.27
C THR A 56 -17.78 -1.44 17.08
N VAL A 57 -17.96 -1.55 18.41
CA VAL A 57 -17.61 -0.49 19.36
C VAL A 57 -16.09 -0.50 19.67
N ARG A 58 -15.54 0.67 19.98
CA ARG A 58 -14.09 0.84 20.26
C ARG A 58 -13.57 0.10 21.48
N GLN A 59 -14.43 -0.19 22.47
CA GLN A 59 -14.05 -0.79 23.74
C GLN A 59 -13.98 -2.32 23.70
N LEU A 60 -14.34 -2.94 22.57
CA LEU A 60 -14.32 -4.40 22.42
C LEU A 60 -12.89 -4.92 22.52
N LYS A 61 -12.64 -5.86 23.45
CA LYS A 61 -11.30 -6.45 23.66
C LYS A 61 -11.19 -7.90 23.22
N HIS A 62 -12.20 -8.69 23.49
CA HIS A 62 -12.23 -10.12 23.22
C HIS A 62 -13.55 -10.43 22.55
N TYR A 63 -13.50 -11.16 21.45
CA TYR A 63 -14.73 -11.47 20.74
C TYR A 63 -14.66 -12.82 20.03
N GLU A 64 -15.75 -13.56 20.11
CA GLU A 64 -15.98 -14.77 19.32
C GLU A 64 -17.10 -14.47 18.32
N VAL A 65 -16.74 -14.43 17.03
CA VAL A 65 -17.71 -14.17 15.96
C VAL A 65 -18.63 -15.39 15.85
N PRO A 66 -19.96 -15.20 15.91
CA PRO A 66 -20.91 -16.32 15.86
C PRO A 66 -20.82 -17.15 14.58
N GLU A 67 -21.11 -18.44 14.71
CA GLU A 67 -21.33 -19.30 13.53
C GLU A 67 -22.52 -18.79 12.71
N GLY A 68 -22.42 -18.90 11.38
CA GLY A 68 -23.37 -18.34 10.42
C GLY A 68 -22.94 -17.01 9.84
N VAL A 69 -21.97 -16.28 10.45
CA VAL A 69 -21.35 -15.10 9.84
C VAL A 69 -20.46 -15.54 8.69
N GLU A 70 -20.75 -15.01 7.52
CA GLU A 70 -20.05 -15.31 6.27
C GLU A 70 -19.04 -14.22 5.86
N VAL A 71 -19.27 -12.98 6.28
CA VAL A 71 -18.46 -11.81 5.87
C VAL A 71 -18.14 -10.92 7.06
N ILE A 72 -16.86 -10.60 7.24
CA ILE A 72 -16.42 -9.46 8.05
C ILE A 72 -16.23 -8.29 7.09
N CYS A 73 -16.96 -7.21 7.30
CA CYS A 73 -16.99 -6.06 6.40
C CYS A 73 -15.73 -5.19 6.50
N ASP A 74 -15.59 -4.28 5.54
CA ASP A 74 -14.49 -3.31 5.48
C ASP A 74 -14.46 -2.48 6.79
N GLY A 75 -13.31 -2.48 7.45
CA GLY A 75 -13.09 -1.73 8.68
C GLY A 75 -13.85 -2.20 9.91
N ALA A 76 -14.51 -3.35 9.88
CA ALA A 76 -15.47 -3.78 10.92
C ALA A 76 -14.92 -3.74 12.35
N PHE A 77 -13.66 -4.07 12.57
CA PHE A 77 -12.97 -3.94 13.86
C PHE A 77 -11.93 -2.82 13.90
N CYS A 78 -11.89 -1.98 12.87
CA CYS A 78 -10.87 -0.94 12.76
C CYS A 78 -10.97 0.07 13.92
N PHE A 79 -9.81 0.39 14.53
CA PHE A 79 -9.70 1.24 15.72
C PHE A 79 -10.43 0.71 16.96
N SER A 80 -10.79 -0.57 17.01
CA SER A 80 -11.24 -1.19 18.25
C SER A 80 -10.09 -1.56 19.17
N GLY A 81 -10.39 -1.77 20.46
CA GLY A 81 -9.42 -2.26 21.43
C GLY A 81 -9.15 -3.77 21.35
N LEU A 82 -9.50 -4.42 20.25
CA LEU A 82 -9.52 -5.87 20.08
C LEU A 82 -8.14 -6.49 20.34
N GLU A 83 -8.06 -7.33 21.37
CA GLU A 83 -6.85 -8.04 21.80
C GLU A 83 -6.88 -9.52 21.37
N SER A 84 -8.06 -10.11 21.25
CA SER A 84 -8.24 -11.47 20.73
C SER A 84 -9.55 -11.64 19.99
N ILE A 85 -9.54 -12.49 18.96
CA ILE A 85 -10.72 -12.84 18.18
C ILE A 85 -10.70 -14.32 17.81
N LYS A 86 -11.88 -14.95 17.83
CA LYS A 86 -12.11 -16.25 17.22
C LYS A 86 -13.05 -16.10 16.04
N LEU A 87 -12.62 -16.57 14.90
CA LEU A 87 -13.38 -16.51 13.65
C LEU A 87 -14.11 -17.85 13.39
N PRO A 88 -15.37 -17.82 12.89
CA PRO A 88 -16.16 -19.02 12.69
C PRO A 88 -15.76 -19.78 11.41
N ASP A 89 -16.05 -21.06 11.34
CA ASP A 89 -15.82 -21.85 10.14
C ASP A 89 -16.74 -21.45 8.97
N SER A 90 -17.88 -20.81 9.24
CA SER A 90 -18.78 -20.24 8.23
C SER A 90 -18.19 -19.05 7.46
N LEU A 91 -17.10 -18.45 7.95
CA LEU A 91 -16.52 -17.24 7.36
C LEU A 91 -15.95 -17.50 5.95
N LEU A 92 -16.37 -16.67 4.99
CA LEU A 92 -15.97 -16.74 3.58
C LEU A 92 -15.09 -15.58 3.14
N ALA A 93 -15.26 -14.39 3.78
CA ALA A 93 -14.59 -13.18 3.35
C ALA A 93 -14.19 -12.26 4.52
N ILE A 94 -13.02 -11.61 4.35
CA ILE A 94 -12.50 -10.57 5.24
C ILE A 94 -12.29 -9.31 4.42
N GLY A 95 -12.84 -8.20 4.87
CA GLY A 95 -12.83 -6.90 4.19
C GLY A 95 -11.53 -6.13 4.31
N CYS A 96 -11.48 -5.00 3.61
CA CYS A 96 -10.38 -4.04 3.67
C CYS A 96 -10.19 -3.53 5.09
N ASN A 97 -8.96 -3.53 5.58
CA ASN A 97 -8.62 -2.95 6.88
C ASN A 97 -9.49 -3.47 8.05
N ALA A 98 -10.03 -4.69 7.92
CA ALA A 98 -11.01 -5.24 8.86
C ALA A 98 -10.52 -5.26 10.31
N PHE A 99 -9.23 -5.48 10.53
CA PHE A 99 -8.57 -5.50 11.84
C PHE A 99 -7.61 -4.31 12.04
N GLY A 100 -7.74 -3.28 11.24
CA GLY A 100 -6.84 -2.12 11.25
C GLY A 100 -6.81 -1.44 12.61
N ASN A 101 -5.60 -1.07 13.08
CA ASN A 101 -5.41 -0.39 14.37
C ASN A 101 -6.05 -1.10 15.57
N THR A 102 -6.04 -2.43 15.57
CA THR A 102 -6.38 -3.28 16.72
C THR A 102 -5.12 -3.64 17.54
N ARG A 103 -5.31 -4.34 18.65
CA ARG A 103 -4.24 -4.87 19.51
C ARG A 103 -4.10 -6.39 19.39
N LEU A 104 -4.55 -6.96 18.29
CA LEU A 104 -4.41 -8.40 18.05
C LEU A 104 -2.94 -8.80 18.00
N THR A 105 -2.60 -9.86 18.72
CA THR A 105 -1.27 -10.50 18.68
C THR A 105 -1.32 -11.85 17.98
N ALA A 106 -2.51 -12.43 17.81
CA ALA A 106 -2.71 -13.69 17.12
C ALA A 106 -3.96 -13.67 16.25
N LEU A 107 -3.89 -14.33 15.07
CA LEU A 107 -5.03 -14.49 14.18
C LEU A 107 -4.94 -15.84 13.47
N THR A 108 -6.05 -16.58 13.46
CA THR A 108 -6.21 -17.79 12.64
C THR A 108 -7.25 -17.52 11.56
N ILE A 109 -6.86 -17.71 10.29
CA ILE A 109 -7.78 -17.64 9.16
C ILE A 109 -8.46 -19.00 8.97
N PRO A 110 -9.80 -19.10 9.10
CA PRO A 110 -10.54 -20.34 8.94
C PRO A 110 -10.44 -20.94 7.55
N ARG A 111 -10.69 -22.26 7.48
CA ARG A 111 -10.51 -23.02 6.23
C ARG A 111 -11.41 -22.62 5.06
N ASN A 112 -12.58 -22.04 5.35
CA ASN A 112 -13.53 -21.65 4.33
C ASN A 112 -13.35 -20.23 3.79
N VAL A 113 -12.46 -19.42 4.38
CA VAL A 113 -12.13 -18.09 3.88
C VAL A 113 -11.48 -18.21 2.51
N ARG A 114 -12.15 -17.68 1.50
CA ARG A 114 -11.69 -17.67 0.10
C ARG A 114 -11.41 -16.27 -0.45
N HIS A 115 -11.78 -15.26 0.31
CA HIS A 115 -11.58 -13.86 -0.07
C HIS A 115 -10.98 -13.07 1.11
N ILE A 116 -9.85 -12.42 0.86
CA ILE A 116 -9.27 -11.39 1.74
C ILE A 116 -9.08 -10.17 0.85
N ALA A 117 -9.66 -9.04 1.23
CA ALA A 117 -9.55 -7.82 0.45
C ALA A 117 -8.08 -7.33 0.44
N PRO A 118 -7.53 -6.93 -0.72
CA PRO A 118 -6.11 -6.59 -0.83
C PRO A 118 -5.82 -5.13 -0.46
N VAL A 119 -6.42 -4.63 0.61
CA VAL A 119 -6.16 -3.29 1.16
C VAL A 119 -5.95 -3.41 2.65
N ASN A 120 -4.71 -3.26 3.10
CA ASN A 120 -4.30 -3.49 4.48
C ASN A 120 -4.97 -4.74 5.09
N PRO A 121 -4.85 -5.89 4.44
CA PRO A 121 -5.76 -7.01 4.68
C PRO A 121 -5.72 -7.52 6.12
N ILE A 122 -4.55 -7.48 6.74
CA ILE A 122 -4.34 -7.94 8.13
C ILE A 122 -3.42 -6.94 8.86
N ALA A 123 -3.49 -5.67 8.47
CA ALA A 123 -2.72 -4.63 9.14
C ALA A 123 -3.32 -4.34 10.51
N THR A 124 -2.72 -4.90 11.51
CA THR A 124 -2.84 -4.43 12.87
C THR A 124 -1.97 -3.19 13.06
N ASN A 125 -2.18 -2.43 14.11
CA ASN A 125 -1.60 -1.11 14.37
C ASN A 125 -0.05 -1.12 14.35
N GLN A 126 0.57 -1.00 13.16
CA GLN A 126 2.03 -0.99 12.95
C GLN A 126 2.79 -2.23 13.47
N LEU A 127 2.15 -3.05 14.30
CA LEU A 127 2.69 -4.28 14.85
C LEU A 127 2.25 -5.46 13.99
N LEU A 128 3.15 -6.40 13.80
CA LEU A 128 2.84 -7.69 13.22
C LEU A 128 2.30 -8.62 14.30
N LEU A 129 1.63 -9.66 13.85
CA LEU A 129 1.13 -10.69 14.77
C LEU A 129 2.30 -11.54 15.29
N ASP A 130 2.27 -11.85 16.58
CA ASP A 130 3.19 -12.84 17.17
C ASP A 130 2.90 -14.23 16.59
N LYS A 131 1.63 -14.51 16.30
CA LYS A 131 1.19 -15.77 15.73
C LYS A 131 0.14 -15.56 14.64
N PHE A 132 0.44 -16.06 13.45
CA PHE A 132 -0.50 -16.12 12.35
C PHE A 132 -0.63 -17.55 11.82
N GLU A 133 -1.87 -18.03 11.73
CA GLU A 133 -2.18 -19.35 11.19
C GLU A 133 -3.19 -19.22 10.05
N CYS A 134 -2.93 -19.86 8.94
CA CYS A 134 -3.83 -19.88 7.79
C CYS A 134 -4.26 -21.31 7.47
N LEU A 135 -5.50 -21.65 7.83
CA LEU A 135 -6.10 -22.97 7.54
C LEU A 135 -6.75 -23.00 6.16
N SER A 136 -6.94 -21.83 5.55
CA SER A 136 -7.57 -21.71 4.23
C SER A 136 -6.68 -22.29 3.12
N PRO A 137 -7.21 -23.11 2.21
CA PRO A 137 -6.47 -23.62 1.06
C PRO A 137 -6.24 -22.58 -0.05
N TYR A 138 -6.89 -21.41 0.03
CA TYR A 138 -6.81 -20.33 -0.96
C TYR A 138 -5.63 -19.39 -0.77
N PHE A 139 -4.94 -19.50 0.36
CA PHE A 139 -3.80 -18.68 0.71
C PHE A 139 -2.62 -19.56 1.15
N LYS A 140 -1.45 -18.94 1.22
CA LYS A 140 -0.25 -19.54 1.82
C LYS A 140 0.60 -18.49 2.49
N VAL A 141 1.34 -18.92 3.50
CA VAL A 141 2.34 -18.09 4.18
C VAL A 141 3.73 -18.60 3.82
N VAL A 142 4.59 -17.69 3.40
CA VAL A 142 6.00 -17.99 3.08
C VAL A 142 6.87 -16.98 3.79
N LYS A 143 7.67 -17.44 4.76
CA LYS A 143 8.55 -16.56 5.55
C LYS A 143 7.80 -15.34 6.10
N GLY A 144 6.74 -15.55 6.86
CA GLY A 144 5.95 -14.48 7.49
C GLY A 144 5.11 -13.62 6.55
N ILE A 145 5.04 -13.97 5.26
CA ILE A 145 4.34 -13.20 4.24
C ILE A 145 3.17 -13.99 3.66
N LEU A 146 2.01 -13.35 3.61
CA LEU A 146 0.78 -13.90 3.05
C LEU A 146 0.72 -13.68 1.54
N TYR A 147 0.42 -14.74 0.80
CA TYR A 147 0.17 -14.74 -0.65
C TYR A 147 -1.16 -15.43 -0.95
N SER A 148 -1.76 -15.12 -2.11
CA SER A 148 -2.74 -16.02 -2.70
C SER A 148 -2.06 -17.36 -3.06
N LYS A 149 -2.84 -18.45 -3.05
CA LYS A 149 -2.31 -19.81 -3.27
C LYS A 149 -1.60 -19.97 -4.63
N ASP A 150 -2.12 -19.30 -5.64
CA ASP A 150 -1.63 -19.28 -7.03
C ASP A 150 -0.48 -18.27 -7.26
N ASN A 151 0.01 -17.59 -6.22
CA ASN A 151 1.00 -16.51 -6.27
C ASN A 151 0.55 -15.22 -6.98
N VAL A 152 -0.71 -15.07 -7.35
CA VAL A 152 -1.15 -13.89 -8.12
C VAL A 152 -1.11 -12.61 -7.27
N ILE A 153 -1.45 -12.71 -5.98
CA ILE A 153 -1.50 -11.55 -5.08
C ILE A 153 -0.50 -11.72 -3.92
N PHE A 154 0.31 -10.69 -3.72
CA PHE A 154 1.15 -10.48 -2.56
C PHE A 154 0.39 -9.61 -1.55
N TYR A 155 -0.09 -10.20 -0.46
CA TYR A 155 -0.84 -9.48 0.56
C TYR A 155 0.06 -8.75 1.56
N GLY A 156 1.27 -9.22 1.80
CA GLY A 156 2.26 -8.59 2.67
C GLY A 156 2.60 -9.38 3.92
N ALA A 157 3.43 -8.77 4.78
CA ALA A 157 3.89 -9.39 6.01
C ALA A 157 2.79 -9.50 7.06
N VAL A 158 2.68 -10.68 7.67
CA VAL A 158 1.72 -10.99 8.75
C VAL A 158 2.40 -11.30 10.08
N THR A 159 3.69 -11.71 10.06
CA THR A 159 4.53 -11.91 11.24
C THR A 159 5.92 -11.30 11.01
N GLU A 160 6.74 -11.15 12.08
CA GLU A 160 8.10 -10.59 12.00
C GLU A 160 9.13 -11.52 11.31
N ASP A 161 8.73 -12.71 10.86
CA ASP A 161 9.61 -13.68 10.19
C ASP A 161 9.98 -13.31 8.75
N TYR A 162 9.56 -12.13 8.25
CA TYR A 162 9.89 -11.70 6.90
C TYR A 162 11.38 -11.37 6.75
N PRO A 163 11.97 -11.63 5.57
CA PRO A 163 13.40 -11.41 5.35
C PRO A 163 13.76 -9.92 5.25
N GLU A 164 14.95 -9.54 5.71
CA GLU A 164 15.48 -8.19 5.51
C GLU A 164 15.70 -7.85 4.02
N GLU A 165 16.04 -8.84 3.22
CA GLU A 165 16.16 -8.75 1.76
C GLU A 165 15.05 -9.59 1.14
N LEU A 166 14.02 -8.90 0.65
CA LEU A 166 12.81 -9.54 0.15
C LEU A 166 12.89 -9.73 -1.36
N GLU A 167 12.77 -10.98 -1.80
CA GLU A 167 12.48 -11.32 -3.18
C GLU A 167 11.01 -11.76 -3.29
N ILE A 168 10.18 -10.93 -3.93
CA ILE A 168 8.78 -11.28 -4.19
C ILE A 168 8.72 -12.42 -5.19
N LEU A 169 7.87 -13.41 -4.91
CA LEU A 169 7.78 -14.64 -5.71
C LEU A 169 7.40 -14.34 -7.17
N GLU A 170 8.04 -15.05 -8.08
CA GLU A 170 7.63 -15.03 -9.49
C GLU A 170 6.16 -15.47 -9.65
N GLY A 171 5.49 -14.90 -10.65
CA GLY A 171 4.07 -15.10 -10.89
C GLY A 171 3.17 -14.09 -10.18
N VAL A 172 3.65 -13.37 -9.16
CA VAL A 172 2.89 -12.28 -8.52
C VAL A 172 2.57 -11.22 -9.57
N LYS A 173 1.27 -10.87 -9.68
CA LYS A 173 0.75 -9.84 -10.58
C LYS A 173 0.45 -8.54 -9.86
N ALA A 174 0.06 -8.64 -8.59
CA ALA A 174 -0.37 -7.49 -7.80
C ALA A 174 0.21 -7.52 -6.38
N ILE A 175 0.67 -6.35 -5.92
CA ILE A 175 1.06 -6.08 -4.53
C ILE A 175 -0.08 -5.31 -3.87
N ALA A 176 -0.53 -5.76 -2.70
CA ALA A 176 -1.62 -5.13 -1.95
C ALA A 176 -1.24 -3.75 -1.41
N ASN A 177 -2.26 -2.90 -1.15
CA ASN A 177 -2.05 -1.63 -0.46
C ASN A 177 -1.48 -1.89 0.94
N GLY A 178 -0.45 -1.12 1.32
CA GLY A 178 0.17 -1.22 2.64
C GLY A 178 0.89 -2.55 2.92
N ALA A 179 1.13 -3.39 1.92
CA ALA A 179 1.62 -4.77 2.07
C ALA A 179 2.85 -4.93 2.97
N MET A 180 3.82 -4.02 2.85
CA MET A 180 5.05 -3.99 3.65
C MET A 180 5.19 -2.65 4.41
N SER A 181 4.07 -1.98 4.66
CA SER A 181 4.05 -0.73 5.41
C SER A 181 4.51 -0.95 6.85
N HIS A 182 5.31 -0.01 7.38
CA HIS A 182 5.90 -0.04 8.72
C HIS A 182 6.86 -1.22 8.99
N ARG A 183 7.49 -1.77 7.95
CA ARG A 183 8.45 -2.88 8.09
C ARG A 183 9.88 -2.36 8.19
N ALA A 184 10.25 -1.88 9.37
CA ALA A 184 11.54 -1.19 9.62
C ALA A 184 12.77 -2.08 9.36
N HIS A 185 12.64 -3.41 9.49
CA HIS A 185 13.73 -4.37 9.26
C HIS A 185 13.96 -4.68 7.77
N LEU A 186 13.01 -4.33 6.89
CA LEU A 186 13.14 -4.55 5.45
C LEU A 186 14.21 -3.61 4.87
N LYS A 187 15.30 -4.16 4.35
CA LYS A 187 16.44 -3.38 3.80
C LYS A 187 16.39 -3.26 2.28
N SER A 188 15.95 -4.31 1.61
CA SER A 188 15.83 -4.30 0.15
C SER A 188 14.65 -5.11 -0.34
N VAL A 189 14.14 -4.74 -1.50
CA VAL A 189 13.06 -5.48 -2.17
C VAL A 189 13.36 -5.64 -3.65
N SER A 190 13.20 -6.87 -4.16
CA SER A 190 13.20 -7.20 -5.58
C SER A 190 11.79 -7.58 -6.03
N ILE A 191 11.23 -6.77 -6.91
CA ILE A 191 9.89 -6.94 -7.48
C ILE A 191 10.04 -7.56 -8.87
N PRO A 192 9.52 -8.77 -9.11
CA PRO A 192 9.69 -9.48 -10.38
C PRO A 192 8.88 -8.81 -11.50
N ASP A 193 9.31 -9.04 -12.75
CA ASP A 193 8.66 -8.46 -13.93
C ASP A 193 7.25 -9.04 -14.18
N SER A 194 6.86 -10.08 -13.46
CA SER A 194 5.48 -10.56 -13.45
C SER A 194 4.50 -9.57 -12.78
N VAL A 195 4.98 -8.68 -11.89
CA VAL A 195 4.15 -7.66 -11.22
C VAL A 195 3.82 -6.53 -12.19
N THR A 196 2.53 -6.25 -12.33
CA THR A 196 2.00 -5.15 -13.17
C THR A 196 1.27 -4.10 -12.35
N VAL A 197 0.93 -4.42 -11.09
CA VAL A 197 0.18 -3.53 -10.19
C VAL A 197 0.82 -3.50 -8.82
N MET A 198 1.06 -2.31 -8.30
CA MET A 198 1.42 -2.06 -6.90
C MET A 198 0.32 -1.25 -6.22
N GLY A 199 0.11 -1.50 -4.94
CA GLY A 199 -0.86 -0.77 -4.12
C GLY A 199 -0.29 0.51 -3.50
N ASP A 200 -1.20 1.42 -3.15
CA ASP A 200 -0.84 2.64 -2.43
C ASP A 200 -0.20 2.30 -1.09
N GLY A 201 0.85 3.03 -0.71
CA GLY A 201 1.57 2.82 0.54
C GLY A 201 2.21 1.44 0.70
N ALA A 202 2.41 0.67 -0.39
CA ALA A 202 2.86 -0.72 -0.31
C ALA A 202 4.12 -0.93 0.55
N PHE A 203 5.02 0.04 0.58
CA PHE A 203 6.26 0.04 1.37
C PHE A 203 6.39 1.27 2.29
N HIS A 204 5.29 1.99 2.52
CA HIS A 204 5.26 3.21 3.35
C HIS A 204 5.88 2.98 4.74
N CYS A 205 6.66 3.94 5.26
CA CYS A 205 7.33 3.86 6.56
C CYS A 205 8.18 2.59 6.75
N SER A 206 8.78 2.05 5.68
CA SER A 206 9.62 0.85 5.78
C SER A 206 11.11 1.19 5.81
N GLY A 207 11.95 0.20 6.20
CA GLY A 207 13.39 0.34 6.23
C GLY A 207 14.08 0.23 4.86
N VAL A 208 13.32 0.19 3.76
CA VAL A 208 13.85 -0.07 2.40
C VAL A 208 14.85 0.99 1.97
N LYS A 209 16.07 0.53 1.66
CA LYS A 209 17.16 1.36 1.10
C LYS A 209 17.34 1.13 -0.40
N LYS A 210 17.06 -0.08 -0.86
CA LYS A 210 17.26 -0.49 -2.26
C LYS A 210 16.01 -1.16 -2.77
N VAL A 211 15.60 -0.79 -3.96
CA VAL A 211 14.48 -1.41 -4.65
C VAL A 211 14.84 -1.73 -6.10
N LYS A 212 14.54 -2.97 -6.51
CA LYS A 212 14.48 -3.37 -7.90
C LYS A 212 13.02 -3.45 -8.29
N LEU A 213 12.55 -2.53 -9.13
CA LEU A 213 11.17 -2.48 -9.59
C LEU A 213 10.96 -3.40 -10.80
N SER A 214 9.73 -3.89 -10.93
CA SER A 214 9.26 -4.56 -12.15
C SER A 214 9.33 -3.61 -13.34
N GLN A 215 9.72 -4.13 -14.51
CA GLN A 215 9.73 -3.36 -15.77
C GLN A 215 8.33 -3.23 -16.39
N ASN A 216 7.33 -3.91 -15.84
CA ASN A 216 5.97 -3.97 -16.39
C ASN A 216 4.93 -3.16 -15.60
N ILE A 217 5.35 -2.32 -14.65
CA ILE A 217 4.48 -1.36 -13.99
C ILE A 217 4.35 -0.08 -14.83
N ASP A 218 3.19 0.54 -14.81
CA ASP A 218 2.91 1.79 -15.51
C ASP A 218 2.85 3.01 -14.59
N ARG A 219 2.89 2.79 -13.27
CA ARG A 219 2.83 3.83 -12.24
C ARG A 219 3.61 3.49 -10.98
N ILE A 220 4.08 4.51 -10.27
CA ILE A 220 4.47 4.43 -8.85
C ILE A 220 3.30 4.99 -8.05
N PRO A 221 2.61 4.15 -7.23
CA PRO A 221 1.41 4.56 -6.50
C PRO A 221 1.67 5.62 -5.43
N ALA A 222 0.56 6.21 -4.94
CA ALA A 222 0.62 7.18 -3.86
C ALA A 222 1.25 6.60 -2.59
N GLU A 223 2.13 7.38 -1.94
CA GLU A 223 2.81 7.03 -0.70
C GLU A 223 3.58 5.69 -0.77
N CYS A 224 3.80 5.11 -1.97
CA CYS A 224 4.31 3.73 -2.11
C CYS A 224 5.65 3.52 -1.43
N PHE A 225 6.54 4.50 -1.49
CA PHE A 225 7.84 4.51 -0.83
C PHE A 225 8.04 5.77 0.03
N ASP A 226 6.96 6.33 0.55
CA ASP A 226 7.01 7.46 1.47
C ASP A 226 7.61 7.01 2.82
N ASP A 227 8.41 7.88 3.45
CA ASP A 227 9.11 7.61 4.72
C ASP A 227 9.90 6.29 4.73
N CYS A 228 10.65 6.06 3.64
CA CYS A 228 11.62 4.98 3.52
C CYS A 228 13.05 5.49 3.75
N ARG A 229 14.04 4.63 3.49
CA ARG A 229 15.47 4.96 3.63
C ARG A 229 16.20 4.89 2.29
N LEU A 230 15.49 5.17 1.19
CA LEU A 230 16.05 5.12 -0.16
C LEU A 230 17.24 6.07 -0.31
N GLU A 231 18.28 5.63 -1.02
CA GLU A 231 19.44 6.44 -1.38
C GLU A 231 19.41 6.83 -2.86
N VAL A 232 19.04 5.90 -3.71
CA VAL A 232 18.86 6.07 -5.15
C VAL A 232 17.56 5.41 -5.57
N PHE A 233 16.77 6.10 -6.39
CA PHE A 233 15.54 5.55 -6.93
C PHE A 233 15.52 5.66 -8.46
N ILE A 234 15.39 4.50 -9.12
CA ILE A 234 15.36 4.40 -10.58
C ILE A 234 13.95 3.96 -10.98
N VAL A 235 13.24 4.83 -11.67
CA VAL A 235 11.90 4.55 -12.20
C VAL A 235 12.05 3.84 -13.54
N PRO A 236 11.46 2.64 -13.73
CA PRO A 236 11.61 1.87 -14.95
C PRO A 236 10.97 2.54 -16.18
N GLU A 237 11.48 2.20 -17.37
CA GLU A 237 10.79 2.56 -18.62
C GLU A 237 9.39 1.91 -18.64
N GLY A 238 8.42 2.62 -19.21
CA GLY A 238 7.00 2.19 -19.17
C GLY A 238 6.19 2.91 -18.11
N VAL A 239 6.79 3.38 -17.01
CA VAL A 239 6.08 4.18 -16.02
C VAL A 239 5.69 5.53 -16.61
N VAL A 240 4.39 5.83 -16.53
CA VAL A 240 3.80 7.09 -17.05
C VAL A 240 3.32 8.01 -15.93
N ASN A 241 3.13 7.49 -14.72
CA ASN A 241 2.65 8.27 -13.59
C ASN A 241 3.50 8.00 -12.33
N VAL A 242 3.81 9.05 -11.59
CA VAL A 242 4.29 9.00 -10.21
C VAL A 242 3.28 9.76 -9.38
N ASP A 243 2.61 9.07 -8.45
CA ASP A 243 1.47 9.65 -7.73
C ASP A 243 1.91 10.46 -6.50
N ASP A 244 0.92 11.01 -5.77
CA ASP A 244 1.12 11.92 -4.65
C ASP A 244 1.99 11.26 -3.56
N SER A 245 2.97 12.00 -3.05
CA SER A 245 3.89 11.59 -1.97
C SER A 245 4.63 10.27 -2.22
N ALA A 246 4.71 9.78 -3.45
CA ALA A 246 5.23 8.44 -3.76
C ALA A 246 6.66 8.17 -3.23
N LEU A 247 7.49 9.21 -3.07
CA LEU A 247 8.86 9.18 -2.60
C LEU A 247 9.12 10.20 -1.46
N GLY A 248 8.06 10.71 -0.83
CA GLY A 248 8.18 11.70 0.25
C GLY A 248 8.99 11.18 1.44
N HIS A 249 9.47 12.09 2.28
CA HIS A 249 10.12 11.83 3.57
C HIS A 249 11.29 10.81 3.53
N ASN A 250 11.98 10.71 2.39
CA ASN A 250 13.19 9.89 2.25
C ASN A 250 14.43 10.72 2.58
N ASP A 251 14.84 10.73 3.85
CA ASP A 251 15.95 11.55 4.35
C ASP A 251 17.28 11.29 3.64
N ASN A 252 17.51 10.08 3.18
CA ASN A 252 18.74 9.63 2.55
C ASN A 252 18.70 9.67 1.02
N LEU A 253 17.57 10.06 0.40
CA LEU A 253 17.42 10.02 -1.06
C LEU A 253 18.29 11.10 -1.71
N ILE A 254 19.29 10.68 -2.46
CA ILE A 254 20.27 11.56 -3.13
C ILE A 254 19.92 11.73 -4.60
N THR A 255 19.50 10.67 -5.26
CA THR A 255 19.32 10.64 -6.73
C THR A 255 18.03 9.96 -7.12
N VAL A 256 17.28 10.59 -8.03
CA VAL A 256 16.12 9.99 -8.71
C VAL A 256 16.32 10.03 -10.22
N ILE A 257 16.09 8.91 -10.89
CA ILE A 257 16.19 8.78 -12.35
C ILE A 257 14.82 8.43 -12.90
N PHE A 258 14.26 9.30 -13.75
CA PHE A 258 12.98 9.11 -14.41
C PHE A 258 13.10 8.59 -15.84
N PRO A 259 12.14 7.77 -16.30
CA PRO A 259 12.09 7.23 -17.65
C PRO A 259 11.61 8.28 -18.67
N LYS A 260 11.82 7.99 -19.95
CA LYS A 260 11.31 8.83 -21.05
C LYS A 260 9.78 8.81 -21.18
N THR A 261 9.16 7.78 -20.61
CA THR A 261 7.72 7.53 -20.68
C THR A 261 6.91 8.33 -19.66
N LEU A 262 7.55 8.91 -18.62
CA LEU A 262 6.86 9.66 -17.56
C LEU A 262 6.05 10.83 -18.12
N LYS A 263 4.77 10.91 -17.79
CA LYS A 263 3.82 11.96 -18.22
C LYS A 263 3.28 12.79 -17.06
N ASN A 264 3.05 12.18 -15.91
CA ASN A 264 2.43 12.85 -14.79
C ASN A 264 3.21 12.64 -13.51
N MET A 265 3.27 13.68 -12.69
CA MET A 265 3.88 13.68 -11.36
C MET A 265 2.90 14.31 -10.38
N GLY A 266 2.64 13.60 -9.30
CA GLY A 266 1.75 14.02 -8.21
C GLY A 266 2.32 15.14 -7.35
N TYR A 267 1.56 15.52 -6.33
CA TYR A 267 1.97 16.49 -5.33
C TYR A 267 2.90 15.84 -4.30
N ASN A 268 3.79 16.65 -3.71
CA ASN A 268 4.65 16.26 -2.58
C ASN A 268 5.53 15.03 -2.82
N VAL A 269 5.77 14.62 -4.07
CA VAL A 269 6.57 13.42 -4.41
C VAL A 269 7.95 13.43 -3.72
N PHE A 270 8.54 14.61 -3.50
CA PHE A 270 9.85 14.80 -2.84
C PHE A 270 9.76 15.61 -1.55
N SER A 271 8.56 15.80 -1.00
CA SER A 271 8.42 16.49 0.27
C SER A 271 9.23 15.78 1.35
N GLY A 272 9.97 16.50 2.17
CA GLY A 272 10.77 15.87 3.22
C GLY A 272 11.99 15.07 2.75
N CYS A 273 12.55 15.33 1.54
CA CYS A 273 13.78 14.70 1.04
C CYS A 273 14.98 15.67 1.13
N PRO A 274 15.59 15.89 2.30
CA PRO A 274 16.63 16.92 2.48
C PRO A 274 17.93 16.62 1.74
N SER A 275 18.26 15.35 1.51
CA SER A 275 19.48 14.89 0.84
C SER A 275 19.37 14.84 -0.69
N LEU A 276 18.18 15.09 -1.26
CA LEU A 276 17.97 14.99 -2.70
C LEU A 276 18.73 16.12 -3.42
N THR A 277 19.75 15.73 -4.18
CA THR A 277 20.63 16.65 -4.91
C THR A 277 20.62 16.43 -6.42
N ARG A 278 20.14 15.29 -6.89
CA ARG A 278 20.14 14.98 -8.32
C ARG A 278 18.81 14.37 -8.77
N ILE A 279 18.22 14.99 -9.78
CA ILE A 279 17.10 14.44 -10.54
C ILE A 279 17.51 14.36 -12.00
N SER A 280 17.37 13.18 -12.61
CA SER A 280 17.65 12.95 -14.03
C SER A 280 16.37 12.51 -14.75
N GLY A 281 16.17 12.96 -15.96
CA GLY A 281 15.02 12.58 -16.78
C GLY A 281 15.11 13.13 -18.21
N PRO A 282 14.14 12.82 -19.09
CA PRO A 282 14.20 13.14 -20.51
C PRO A 282 14.13 14.64 -20.80
N ARG A 283 14.88 15.09 -21.84
CA ARG A 283 14.96 16.50 -22.26
C ARG A 283 13.63 17.17 -22.63
N LYS A 284 12.63 16.40 -23.06
CA LYS A 284 11.36 16.92 -23.60
C LYS A 284 10.15 16.65 -22.68
N SER A 285 10.35 16.29 -21.43
CA SER A 285 9.22 16.06 -20.53
C SER A 285 8.66 17.40 -20.03
N ASN A 286 7.36 17.62 -20.20
CA ASN A 286 6.68 18.86 -19.80
C ASN A 286 6.70 19.12 -18.28
N PHE A 287 7.07 18.13 -17.45
CA PHE A 287 7.08 18.23 -15.99
C PHE A 287 8.47 18.29 -15.37
N MET A 288 9.54 18.30 -16.15
CA MET A 288 10.87 18.64 -15.64
C MET A 288 11.07 20.17 -15.60
N ASN A 289 9.99 20.95 -15.69
CA ASN A 289 10.07 22.38 -15.42
C ASN A 289 10.06 22.61 -13.88
N LEU A 290 10.68 23.71 -13.48
CA LEU A 290 10.87 24.05 -12.06
C LEU A 290 9.54 24.15 -11.28
N LYS A 291 8.45 24.60 -11.92
CA LYS A 291 7.14 24.75 -11.26
C LYS A 291 6.55 23.39 -10.87
N ASP A 292 6.65 22.41 -11.75
CA ASP A 292 6.12 21.06 -11.48
C ASP A 292 6.97 20.34 -10.43
N LEU A 293 8.30 20.50 -10.49
CA LEU A 293 9.20 19.97 -9.46
C LEU A 293 8.98 20.65 -8.09
N GLN A 294 8.66 21.96 -8.07
CA GLN A 294 8.29 22.66 -6.83
C GLN A 294 6.94 22.17 -6.28
N LYS A 295 5.94 21.91 -7.12
CA LYS A 295 4.67 21.28 -6.71
C LYS A 295 4.89 19.87 -6.15
N ALA A 296 5.86 19.14 -6.70
CA ALA A 296 6.28 17.85 -6.21
C ALA A 296 7.14 17.94 -4.92
N GLY A 297 7.27 19.11 -4.31
CA GLY A 297 7.97 19.30 -3.04
C GLY A 297 9.49 19.50 -3.15
N LEU A 298 10.03 19.75 -4.35
CA LEU A 298 11.47 19.96 -4.53
C LEU A 298 11.93 21.20 -3.79
N ARG A 299 12.97 21.05 -2.95
CA ARG A 299 13.59 22.17 -2.23
C ARG A 299 14.54 22.96 -3.14
N LYS A 300 14.82 24.22 -2.76
CA LYS A 300 15.85 25.05 -3.40
C LYS A 300 17.22 24.36 -3.30
N GLY A 301 18.02 24.44 -4.35
CA GLY A 301 19.39 23.90 -4.36
C GLY A 301 19.55 22.50 -4.92
N VAL A 302 18.46 21.83 -5.31
CA VAL A 302 18.54 20.52 -5.98
C VAL A 302 18.95 20.67 -7.44
N ARG A 303 19.92 19.87 -7.86
CA ARG A 303 20.39 19.83 -9.25
C ARG A 303 19.48 18.93 -10.06
N SER A 304 18.90 19.45 -11.14
CA SER A 304 18.16 18.65 -12.14
C SER A 304 19.05 18.41 -13.35
N THR A 305 19.27 17.13 -13.68
CA THR A 305 19.98 16.74 -14.91
C THR A 305 18.98 16.17 -15.89
N ARG A 306 18.76 16.87 -17.01
CA ARG A 306 18.20 16.27 -18.22
C ARG A 306 19.32 15.52 -18.94
N GLU A 307 19.05 14.50 -19.75
CA GLU A 307 20.10 13.85 -20.56
C GLU A 307 21.02 14.92 -21.17
N ASN A 308 22.27 15.01 -20.67
CA ASN A 308 23.28 16.03 -21.02
C ASN A 308 22.94 17.50 -20.65
N CYS A 309 22.01 17.78 -19.73
CA CYS A 309 21.82 19.11 -19.14
C CYS A 309 21.95 19.02 -17.63
N ILE A 310 22.91 19.72 -17.08
CA ILE A 310 23.06 19.91 -15.64
C ILE A 310 22.42 21.25 -15.32
N ILE A 311 21.38 21.28 -14.47
CA ILE A 311 20.94 22.53 -13.85
C ILE A 311 21.78 22.69 -12.57
N ASP A 312 22.84 23.47 -12.67
CA ASP A 312 23.67 23.81 -11.53
C ASP A 312 22.93 24.84 -10.66
N SER A 313 22.67 24.46 -9.43
CA SER A 313 22.16 25.26 -8.29
C SER A 313 21.16 26.39 -8.63
N TYR A 314 19.98 26.32 -8.03
CA TYR A 314 19.03 27.41 -7.98
C TYR A 314 19.53 28.48 -6.98
N ASP A 315 19.98 29.64 -7.46
CA ASP A 315 20.27 30.81 -6.64
C ASP A 315 18.98 31.60 -6.40
N SER A 316 18.54 31.63 -5.14
CA SER A 316 17.29 32.26 -4.73
C SER A 316 17.27 33.80 -4.81
N ASN A 317 18.41 34.42 -5.10
CA ASN A 317 18.56 35.87 -5.08
C ASN A 317 18.47 36.53 -6.46
N ARG A 318 18.19 35.76 -7.52
CA ARG A 318 17.99 36.31 -8.86
C ARG A 318 16.57 36.00 -9.35
N GLU A 319 15.84 37.04 -9.67
CA GLU A 319 14.62 36.94 -10.48
C GLU A 319 15.01 36.45 -11.89
N GLY A 320 14.83 35.19 -12.15
CA GLY A 320 15.07 34.56 -13.43
C GLY A 320 15.98 33.33 -13.34
N VAL A 321 15.46 32.20 -13.75
CA VAL A 321 16.20 30.94 -13.88
C VAL A 321 17.04 31.03 -15.15
N THR A 322 18.34 31.20 -15.01
CA THR A 322 19.27 31.05 -16.14
C THR A 322 19.64 29.57 -16.27
N MET A 323 19.11 28.92 -17.30
CA MET A 323 19.55 27.56 -17.66
C MET A 323 20.88 27.67 -18.42
N HIS A 324 21.97 27.23 -17.81
CA HIS A 324 23.20 27.01 -18.53
C HIS A 324 23.17 25.65 -19.22
N LEU A 325 23.00 25.68 -20.52
CA LEU A 325 23.12 24.51 -21.39
C LEU A 325 24.62 24.30 -21.66
N HIS A 326 25.23 23.28 -21.10
CA HIS A 326 26.54 22.82 -21.56
C HIS A 326 26.32 21.81 -22.66
N ASN A 327 26.90 22.07 -23.83
CA ASN A 327 26.89 21.20 -25.03
C ASN A 327 27.69 19.91 -24.79
#